data_0d8b2ed4e4ab95a31acc7a0993bcbbf9
#
_entry.id   0d8b2ed4e4ab95a31acc7a0993bcbbf9
#
_cell.length_a   1.000
_cell.length_b   1.000
_cell.length_c   1.000
_cell.angle_alpha   90.00
_cell.angle_beta   90.00
_cell.angle_gamma   90.00
#
_symmetry.space_group_name_H-M   'P 1'
#
loop_
_entity.id
_entity.type
_entity.pdbx_description
1 polymer ?
#
loop_
_entity_poly.entity_id
_entity_poly.type
_entity_poly.pdbx_seq_one_letter_code
_entity_poly.pdbx_strand_id
1 'polypeptide(L)'
;RCAPHAPSLIPVIEQYTRNVRFCIICNYVNKIIPAIQSRCTRFRFSPLDAEQVARRIDYVIAEEHCRVEPAAREAILLLSKGDMRRALNILQACHAATDVIDEDSVYNCTGNPHPRDIETVFQAMLQQEFTTAYQSTCRSRADRSRPSPQDRKGYRADRSAFGHVRPRHAARASAACSRISA
;
A
#
# COMPACT_ATOMS: atom_id res chain seq x y z
N ARG A 1 -16.35 13.98 4.57
CA ARG A 1 -17.11 15.17 5.07
C ARG A 1 -17.76 14.74 6.37
N CYS A 2 -17.14 15.02 7.53
CA CYS A 2 -17.77 14.83 8.82
C CYS A 2 -18.89 15.87 8.93
N ALA A 3 -20.12 15.37 9.07
CA ALA A 3 -21.31 16.17 9.15
C ALA A 3 -21.32 17.07 10.40
N PRO A 4 -22.05 18.21 10.37
CA PRO A 4 -22.08 19.22 11.42
C PRO A 4 -22.97 18.83 12.63
N HIS A 5 -22.98 17.54 13.03
CA HIS A 5 -23.81 17.09 14.17
C HIS A 5 -23.11 17.08 15.53
N ALA A 6 -21.90 17.62 15.60
CA ALA A 6 -21.12 17.67 16.85
C ALA A 6 -21.73 18.54 17.98
N PRO A 7 -22.47 19.65 17.73
CA PRO A 7 -23.06 20.43 18.81
C PRO A 7 -24.14 19.70 19.60
N SER A 8 -24.87 18.77 18.98
CA SER A 8 -25.95 18.03 19.66
C SER A 8 -25.45 16.93 20.59
N LEU A 9 -24.18 16.52 20.49
CA LEU A 9 -23.59 15.46 21.32
C LEU A 9 -23.23 15.96 22.73
N ILE A 10 -22.91 17.23 22.90
CA ILE A 10 -22.52 17.81 24.18
C ILE A 10 -23.61 17.68 25.25
N PRO A 11 -24.86 18.11 25.01
CA PRO A 11 -25.95 17.94 25.97
C PRO A 11 -26.18 16.48 26.34
N VAL A 12 -26.08 15.58 25.39
CA VAL A 12 -26.25 14.13 25.61
C VAL A 12 -25.14 13.60 26.52
N ILE A 13 -23.89 13.97 26.29
CA ILE A 13 -22.77 13.58 27.16
C ILE A 13 -23.04 14.09 28.59
N GLU A 14 -23.41 15.37 28.76
CA GLU A 14 -23.62 15.97 30.07
C GLU A 14 -24.80 15.33 30.82
N GLN A 15 -25.88 15.03 30.14
CA GLN A 15 -27.10 14.47 30.74
C GLN A 15 -26.90 13.01 31.19
N TYR A 16 -26.16 12.21 30.41
CA TYR A 16 -26.07 10.75 30.64
C TYR A 16 -24.76 10.28 31.25
N THR A 17 -23.85 11.17 31.62
CA THR A 17 -22.52 10.83 32.18
C THR A 17 -22.59 9.94 33.42
N ARG A 18 -23.67 9.98 34.20
CA ARG A 18 -23.82 9.16 35.38
C ARG A 18 -23.89 7.66 35.06
N ASN A 19 -24.60 7.29 33.99
CA ASN A 19 -24.91 5.90 33.66
C ASN A 19 -24.20 5.39 32.42
N VAL A 20 -23.63 6.29 31.60
CA VAL A 20 -23.02 5.97 30.31
C VAL A 20 -21.57 6.48 30.25
N ARG A 21 -20.71 5.71 29.61
CA ARG A 21 -19.35 6.12 29.26
C ARG A 21 -19.24 6.24 27.76
N PHE A 22 -18.74 7.38 27.29
CA PHE A 22 -18.58 7.68 25.87
C PHE A 22 -17.15 7.38 25.43
N CYS A 23 -17.00 6.60 24.38
CA CYS A 23 -15.73 6.34 23.72
C CYS A 23 -15.81 6.88 22.29
N ILE A 24 -15.07 7.96 22.00
CA ILE A 24 -15.06 8.59 20.68
C ILE A 24 -13.81 8.16 19.94
N ILE A 25 -13.99 7.46 18.83
CA ILE A 25 -12.89 6.98 17.98
C ILE A 25 -12.78 7.91 16.77
N CYS A 26 -11.60 8.47 16.53
CA CYS A 26 -11.35 9.36 15.41
C CYS A 26 -9.94 9.20 14.85
N ASN A 27 -9.78 9.44 13.57
CA ASN A 27 -8.46 9.47 12.92
C ASN A 27 -7.78 10.83 13.08
N TYR A 28 -8.55 11.93 13.19
CA TYR A 28 -8.05 13.29 13.22
C TYR A 28 -8.64 14.06 14.40
N VAL A 29 -7.88 14.21 15.47
CA VAL A 29 -8.29 14.95 16.67
C VAL A 29 -8.63 16.41 16.35
N ASN A 30 -7.90 17.03 15.43
CA ASN A 30 -8.07 18.42 15.04
C ASN A 30 -9.45 18.74 14.42
N LYS A 31 -10.18 17.70 13.96
CA LYS A 31 -11.53 17.86 13.42
C LYS A 31 -12.63 17.76 14.47
N ILE A 32 -12.28 17.40 15.70
CA ILE A 32 -13.20 17.34 16.83
C ILE A 32 -13.23 18.70 17.49
N ILE A 33 -14.43 19.20 17.77
CA ILE A 33 -14.62 20.51 18.43
C ILE A 33 -13.94 20.52 19.80
N PRO A 34 -13.31 21.66 20.18
CA PRO A 34 -12.59 21.78 21.46
C PRO A 34 -13.45 21.46 22.69
N ALA A 35 -14.75 21.75 22.62
CA ALA A 35 -15.69 21.49 23.68
C ALA A 35 -15.84 19.99 24.02
N ILE A 36 -15.73 19.08 23.05
CA ILE A 36 -15.69 17.63 23.28
C ILE A 36 -14.30 17.21 23.75
N GLN A 37 -13.24 17.76 23.13
CA GLN A 37 -11.88 17.43 23.53
C GLN A 37 -11.58 17.74 25.00
N SER A 38 -12.14 18.81 25.55
CA SER A 38 -11.96 19.22 26.96
C SER A 38 -12.67 18.30 27.95
N ARG A 39 -13.71 17.59 27.50
CA ARG A 39 -14.53 16.67 28.33
C ARG A 39 -14.07 15.21 28.25
N CYS A 40 -13.11 14.90 27.38
CA CYS A 40 -12.63 13.54 27.15
C CYS A 40 -11.14 13.42 27.43
N THR A 41 -10.73 12.30 28.01
CA THR A 41 -9.31 11.95 28.10
C THR A 41 -8.84 11.43 26.76
N ARG A 42 -7.73 11.94 26.24
CA ARG A 42 -7.19 11.60 24.94
C ARG A 42 -6.20 10.43 25.06
N PHE A 43 -6.45 9.38 24.31
CA PHE A 43 -5.52 8.27 24.10
C PHE A 43 -5.02 8.30 22.68
N ARG A 44 -3.70 8.27 22.52
CA ARG A 44 -3.06 8.23 21.20
C ARG A 44 -2.51 6.83 20.95
N PHE A 45 -2.95 6.22 19.86
CA PHE A 45 -2.43 4.94 19.40
C PHE A 45 -1.37 5.20 18.32
N SER A 46 -0.18 4.65 18.53
CA SER A 46 0.89 4.61 17.54
C SER A 46 0.69 3.45 16.57
N PRO A 47 1.37 3.44 15.40
CA PRO A 47 1.46 2.25 14.57
C PRO A 47 1.97 1.06 15.38
N LEU A 48 1.60 -0.14 14.95
CA LEU A 48 2.03 -1.39 15.60
C LEU A 48 3.52 -1.61 15.39
N ASP A 49 4.16 -2.23 16.39
CA ASP A 49 5.54 -2.68 16.27
C ASP A 49 5.66 -3.81 15.24
N ALA A 50 6.80 -3.88 14.56
CA ALA A 50 7.05 -4.89 13.53
C ALA A 50 6.86 -6.31 14.05
N GLU A 51 7.23 -6.57 15.31
CA GLU A 51 7.08 -7.88 15.95
C GLU A 51 5.60 -8.28 16.13
N GLN A 52 4.74 -7.32 16.51
CA GLN A 52 3.31 -7.58 16.67
C GLN A 52 2.63 -7.87 15.33
N VAL A 53 3.04 -7.13 14.29
CA VAL A 53 2.56 -7.36 12.92
C VAL A 53 3.03 -8.72 12.43
N ALA A 54 4.30 -9.07 12.67
CA ALA A 54 4.89 -10.34 12.28
C ALA A 54 4.14 -11.53 12.88
N ARG A 55 3.91 -11.54 14.19
CA ARG A 55 3.16 -12.60 14.87
C ARG A 55 1.77 -12.81 14.25
N ARG A 56 1.09 -11.74 13.90
CA ARG A 56 -0.23 -11.85 13.28
C ARG A 56 -0.19 -12.35 11.85
N ILE A 57 0.81 -11.93 11.08
CA ILE A 57 1.04 -12.44 9.72
C ILE A 57 1.36 -13.94 9.76
N ASP A 58 2.26 -14.36 10.66
CA ASP A 58 2.64 -15.77 10.81
C ASP A 58 1.42 -16.65 11.17
N TYR A 59 0.56 -16.15 12.04
CA TYR A 59 -0.70 -16.83 12.37
C TYR A 59 -1.59 -17.00 11.13
N VAL A 60 -1.75 -15.94 10.32
CA VAL A 60 -2.59 -16.01 9.11
C VAL A 60 -1.98 -16.93 8.06
N ILE A 61 -0.66 -16.89 7.87
CA ILE A 61 0.07 -17.77 6.95
C ILE A 61 -0.16 -19.25 7.32
N ALA A 62 -0.15 -19.58 8.62
CA ALA A 62 -0.37 -20.93 9.09
C ALA A 62 -1.82 -21.38 8.88
N GLU A 63 -2.82 -20.52 9.15
CA GLU A 63 -4.25 -20.84 8.97
C GLU A 63 -4.65 -21.00 7.51
N GLU A 64 -4.16 -20.10 6.65
CA GLU A 64 -4.47 -20.09 5.20
C GLU A 64 -3.54 -21.00 4.38
N HIS A 65 -2.59 -21.69 5.04
CA HIS A 65 -1.61 -22.58 4.41
C HIS A 65 -0.83 -21.93 3.23
N CYS A 66 -0.55 -20.63 3.35
CA CYS A 66 0.20 -19.89 2.34
C CYS A 66 1.67 -20.30 2.34
N ARG A 67 2.26 -20.41 1.14
CA ARG A 67 3.71 -20.61 0.98
C ARG A 67 4.38 -19.27 0.83
N VAL A 68 5.01 -18.79 1.90
CA VAL A 68 5.67 -17.49 1.95
C VAL A 68 7.15 -17.67 2.24
N GLU A 69 8.01 -17.10 1.41
CA GLU A 69 9.45 -17.07 1.67
C GLU A 69 9.81 -16.10 2.80
N PRO A 70 10.89 -16.37 3.55
CA PRO A 70 11.32 -15.47 4.63
C PRO A 70 11.61 -14.05 4.13
N ALA A 71 12.21 -13.89 2.94
CA ALA A 71 12.47 -12.60 2.33
C ALA A 71 11.16 -11.84 1.98
N ALA A 72 10.16 -12.54 1.46
CA ALA A 72 8.84 -11.97 1.20
C ALA A 72 8.15 -11.49 2.48
N ARG A 73 8.28 -12.27 3.56
CA ARG A 73 7.76 -11.90 4.88
C ARG A 73 8.35 -10.58 5.38
N GLU A 74 9.67 -10.42 5.28
CA GLU A 74 10.36 -9.19 5.66
C GLU A 74 9.92 -8.00 4.77
N ALA A 75 9.77 -8.21 3.47
CA ALA A 75 9.27 -7.20 2.55
C ALA A 75 7.83 -6.75 2.92
N ILE A 76 6.93 -7.66 3.29
CA ILE A 76 5.58 -7.32 3.75
C ILE A 76 5.63 -6.49 5.02
N LEU A 77 6.47 -6.84 6.00
CA LEU A 77 6.64 -6.08 7.24
C LEU A 77 7.14 -4.67 6.96
N LEU A 78 8.14 -4.52 6.10
CA LEU A 78 8.71 -3.24 5.72
C LEU A 78 7.67 -2.34 5.04
N LEU A 79 6.91 -2.89 4.09
CA LEU A 79 5.92 -2.15 3.31
C LEU A 79 4.65 -1.83 4.09
N SER A 80 4.33 -2.59 5.13
CA SER A 80 3.15 -2.36 5.99
C SER A 80 3.28 -1.11 6.87
N LYS A 81 4.51 -0.74 7.26
CA LYS A 81 4.80 0.42 8.14
C LYS A 81 3.99 0.42 9.44
N GLY A 82 3.75 -0.76 10.02
CA GLY A 82 2.98 -0.90 11.25
C GLY A 82 1.45 -0.84 11.07
N ASP A 83 0.95 -0.88 9.83
CA ASP A 83 -0.49 -0.99 9.54
C ASP A 83 -0.86 -2.44 9.21
N MET A 84 -1.59 -3.08 10.15
CA MET A 84 -2.03 -4.47 10.01
C MET A 84 -2.94 -4.67 8.79
N ARG A 85 -3.84 -3.73 8.52
CA ARG A 85 -4.75 -3.84 7.37
C ARG A 85 -3.97 -3.84 6.07
N ARG A 86 -2.97 -2.99 5.96
CA ARG A 86 -2.09 -2.93 4.79
C ARG A 86 -1.29 -4.22 4.63
N ALA A 87 -0.75 -4.76 5.72
CA ALA A 87 -0.01 -6.02 5.71
C ALA A 87 -0.87 -7.19 5.20
N LEU A 88 -2.09 -7.34 5.72
CA LEU A 88 -3.01 -8.39 5.31
C LEU A 88 -3.49 -8.22 3.86
N ASN A 89 -3.75 -6.98 3.42
CA ASN A 89 -4.14 -6.72 2.03
C ASN A 89 -3.00 -7.08 1.05
N ILE A 90 -1.74 -6.79 1.39
CA ILE A 90 -0.59 -7.19 0.58
C ILE A 90 -0.49 -8.72 0.52
N LEU A 91 -0.56 -9.40 1.66
CA LEU A 91 -0.52 -10.87 1.73
C LEU A 91 -1.63 -11.50 0.88
N GLN A 92 -2.85 -11.00 1.00
CA GLN A 92 -4.00 -11.48 0.23
C GLN A 92 -3.83 -11.27 -1.27
N ALA A 93 -3.34 -10.09 -1.68
CA ALA A 93 -3.10 -9.79 -3.09
C ALA A 93 -2.01 -10.71 -3.69
N CYS A 94 -0.92 -10.95 -2.95
CA CYS A 94 0.15 -11.85 -3.38
C CYS A 94 -0.35 -13.30 -3.46
N HIS A 95 -1.10 -13.78 -2.48
CA HIS A 95 -1.67 -15.13 -2.48
C HIS A 95 -2.64 -15.35 -3.63
N ALA A 96 -3.42 -14.34 -4.01
CA ALA A 96 -4.32 -14.42 -5.17
C ALA A 96 -3.58 -14.39 -6.52
N ALA A 97 -2.37 -13.83 -6.56
CA ALA A 97 -1.59 -13.71 -7.79
C ALA A 97 -0.64 -14.90 -8.03
N THR A 98 -0.09 -15.49 -6.96
CA THR A 98 0.95 -16.52 -7.02
C THR A 98 0.76 -17.58 -5.95
N ASP A 99 1.07 -18.84 -6.30
CA ASP A 99 1.02 -19.98 -5.35
C ASP A 99 2.15 -19.92 -4.30
N VAL A 100 3.30 -19.36 -4.67
CA VAL A 100 4.46 -19.12 -3.80
C VAL A 100 4.72 -17.63 -3.78
N ILE A 101 4.79 -17.06 -2.59
CA ILE A 101 4.98 -15.62 -2.38
C ILE A 101 6.47 -15.35 -2.19
N ASP A 102 7.11 -14.83 -3.24
CA ASP A 102 8.50 -14.41 -3.26
C ASP A 102 8.60 -12.89 -2.99
N GLU A 103 9.79 -12.41 -2.68
CA GLU A 103 10.06 -10.98 -2.48
C GLU A 103 9.65 -10.15 -3.72
N ASP A 104 10.04 -10.58 -4.91
CA ASP A 104 9.72 -9.90 -6.16
C ASP A 104 8.19 -9.82 -6.40
N SER A 105 7.44 -10.88 -6.05
CA SER A 105 5.99 -10.90 -6.12
C SER A 105 5.36 -9.83 -5.23
N VAL A 106 5.89 -9.63 -4.02
CA VAL A 106 5.40 -8.61 -3.09
C VAL A 106 5.63 -7.20 -3.64
N TYR A 107 6.81 -6.90 -4.18
CA TYR A 107 7.10 -5.60 -4.77
C TYR A 107 6.28 -5.35 -6.04
N ASN A 108 6.10 -6.36 -6.88
CA ASN A 108 5.28 -6.27 -8.10
C ASN A 108 3.79 -6.02 -7.77
N CYS A 109 3.22 -6.78 -6.83
CA CYS A 109 1.82 -6.61 -6.41
C CYS A 109 1.54 -5.25 -5.77
N THR A 110 2.50 -4.71 -5.03
CA THR A 110 2.36 -3.41 -4.36
C THR A 110 2.70 -2.21 -5.26
N GLY A 111 3.36 -2.45 -6.40
CA GLY A 111 3.86 -1.41 -7.29
C GLY A 111 5.00 -0.58 -6.70
N ASN A 112 5.61 -1.03 -5.62
CA ASN A 112 6.75 -0.38 -5.02
C ASN A 112 8.04 -0.76 -5.77
N PRO A 113 9.03 0.14 -5.86
CA PRO A 113 10.32 -0.20 -6.43
C PRO A 113 11.06 -1.19 -5.52
N HIS A 114 11.76 -2.14 -6.12
CA HIS A 114 12.65 -3.01 -5.39
C HIS A 114 13.83 -2.20 -4.80
N PRO A 115 14.32 -2.50 -3.59
CA PRO A 115 15.45 -1.79 -3.00
C PRO A 115 16.70 -1.79 -3.89
N ARG A 116 16.96 -2.88 -4.61
CA ARG A 116 18.05 -3.00 -5.59
C ARG A 116 17.95 -1.99 -6.73
N ASP A 117 16.74 -1.73 -7.23
CA ASP A 117 16.52 -0.76 -8.30
C ASP A 117 16.79 0.66 -7.81
N ILE A 118 16.38 0.96 -6.57
CA ILE A 118 16.64 2.26 -5.95
C ILE A 118 18.14 2.48 -5.79
N GLU A 119 18.86 1.46 -5.31
CA GLU A 119 20.30 1.53 -5.13
C GLU A 119 21.03 1.72 -6.47
N THR A 120 20.64 0.96 -7.50
CA THR A 120 21.20 1.10 -8.85
C THR A 120 20.99 2.51 -9.41
N VAL A 121 19.78 3.07 -9.25
CA VAL A 121 19.49 4.44 -9.69
C VAL A 121 20.32 5.44 -8.89
N PHE A 122 20.42 5.27 -7.59
CA PHE A 122 21.19 6.15 -6.71
C PHE A 122 22.69 6.14 -7.05
N GLN A 123 23.27 4.96 -7.26
CA GLN A 123 24.66 4.83 -7.70
C GLN A 123 24.89 5.47 -9.08
N ALA A 124 23.96 5.26 -10.02
CA ALA A 124 24.04 5.90 -11.33
C ALA A 124 24.02 7.43 -11.24
N MET A 125 23.20 7.99 -10.34
CA MET A 125 23.14 9.45 -10.11
C MET A 125 24.41 10.03 -9.51
N LEU A 126 25.12 9.24 -8.67
CA LEU A 126 26.36 9.70 -8.03
C LEU A 126 27.62 9.52 -8.89
N GLN A 127 27.65 8.49 -9.75
CA GLN A 127 28.86 8.06 -10.43
C GLN A 127 28.84 8.31 -11.96
N GLN A 128 27.66 8.54 -12.54
CA GLN A 128 27.49 8.62 -13.98
C GLN A 128 27.04 10.02 -14.42
N GLU A 129 27.22 10.30 -15.70
CA GLU A 129 26.70 11.50 -16.33
C GLU A 129 25.16 11.51 -16.30
N PHE A 130 24.58 12.71 -16.20
CA PHE A 130 23.13 12.93 -16.06
C PHE A 130 22.32 12.17 -17.12
N THR A 131 22.75 12.15 -18.36
CA THR A 131 22.04 11.48 -19.45
C THR A 131 21.91 9.98 -19.20
N THR A 132 22.98 9.33 -18.75
CA THR A 132 23.01 7.90 -18.43
C THR A 132 22.19 7.58 -17.19
N ALA A 133 22.27 8.40 -16.15
CA ALA A 133 21.47 8.26 -14.92
C ALA A 133 19.96 8.41 -15.22
N TYR A 134 19.59 9.36 -16.07
CA TYR A 134 18.20 9.54 -16.51
C TYR A 134 17.68 8.32 -17.30
N GLN A 135 18.48 7.79 -18.23
CA GLN A 135 18.11 6.60 -19.00
C GLN A 135 17.94 5.37 -18.12
N SER A 136 18.81 5.16 -17.12
CA SER A 136 18.70 4.06 -16.17
C SER A 136 17.42 4.15 -15.34
N THR A 137 17.04 5.35 -14.90
CA THR A 137 15.78 5.62 -14.18
C THR A 137 14.55 5.32 -15.04
N CYS A 138 14.59 5.75 -16.32
CA CYS A 138 13.50 5.46 -17.26
C CYS A 138 13.37 3.96 -17.54
N ARG A 139 14.48 3.23 -17.64
CA ARG A 139 14.49 1.77 -17.85
C ARG A 139 13.91 1.03 -16.65
N SER A 140 14.34 1.32 -15.43
CA SER A 140 13.81 0.73 -14.19
C SER A 140 12.31 0.97 -14.03
N ARG A 141 11.80 2.10 -14.51
CA ARG A 141 10.36 2.40 -14.52
C ARG A 141 9.61 1.62 -15.60
N ALA A 142 10.20 1.43 -16.77
CA ALA A 142 9.59 0.70 -17.88
C ALA A 142 9.50 -0.80 -17.61
N ASP A 143 10.50 -1.40 -16.96
CA ASP A 143 10.50 -2.82 -16.60
C ASP A 143 9.41 -3.15 -15.60
N ARG A 144 9.10 -2.26 -14.66
CA ARG A 144 7.98 -2.41 -13.71
C ARG A 144 6.59 -2.33 -14.35
N SER A 145 6.46 -1.65 -15.48
CA SER A 145 5.19 -1.59 -16.19
C SER A 145 4.93 -2.81 -17.11
N ARG A 146 5.90 -3.72 -17.21
CA ARG A 146 5.74 -4.97 -17.96
C ARG A 146 5.13 -6.04 -17.04
N PRO A 147 4.00 -6.64 -17.43
CA PRO A 147 3.45 -7.78 -16.69
C PRO A 147 4.45 -8.93 -16.70
N SER A 148 4.63 -9.56 -15.54
CA SER A 148 5.54 -10.71 -15.40
C SER A 148 5.18 -11.83 -16.39
N PRO A 149 6.12 -12.70 -16.75
CA PRO A 149 5.81 -13.83 -17.64
C PRO A 149 4.70 -14.76 -17.08
N GLN A 150 4.51 -14.76 -15.77
CA GLN A 150 3.47 -15.54 -15.08
C GLN A 150 2.09 -14.89 -15.21
N ASP A 151 1.99 -13.56 -15.16
CA ASP A 151 0.73 -12.83 -15.36
C ASP A 151 0.18 -13.01 -16.78
N ARG A 152 1.05 -13.29 -17.76
CA ARG A 152 0.64 -13.58 -19.14
C ARG A 152 -0.09 -14.90 -19.29
N LYS A 153 0.11 -15.87 -18.39
CA LYS A 153 -0.59 -17.17 -18.45
C LYS A 153 -2.01 -17.07 -17.89
N GLY A 154 -2.24 -16.29 -16.83
CA GLY A 154 -3.57 -16.08 -16.26
C GLY A 154 -4.47 -15.21 -17.14
N TYR A 155 -3.91 -14.19 -17.82
CA TYR A 155 -4.69 -13.26 -18.65
C TYR A 155 -5.17 -13.86 -20.00
N ARG A 156 -4.68 -15.04 -20.38
CA ARG A 156 -5.10 -15.72 -21.62
C ARG A 156 -6.37 -16.56 -21.45
N ALA A 157 -6.73 -16.94 -20.22
CA ALA A 157 -7.88 -17.81 -19.97
C ALA A 157 -9.23 -17.05 -19.91
N ASP A 158 -9.24 -15.73 -19.69
CA ASP A 158 -10.49 -14.99 -19.40
C ASP A 158 -10.89 -13.97 -20.48
N ARG A 159 -10.33 -14.10 -21.69
CA ARG A 159 -10.66 -13.21 -22.82
C ARG A 159 -12.05 -13.46 -23.44
N SER A 160 -12.74 -14.50 -23.00
CA SER A 160 -14.10 -14.82 -23.49
C SER A 160 -15.24 -14.18 -22.70
N ALA A 161 -14.96 -13.61 -21.49
CA ALA A 161 -15.99 -13.11 -20.59
C ALA A 161 -16.17 -11.57 -20.57
N PHE A 162 -15.20 -10.79 -21.07
CA PHE A 162 -15.32 -9.32 -21.05
C PHE A 162 -15.16 -8.71 -22.45
N GLY A 163 -16.31 -8.38 -23.06
CA GLY A 163 -16.39 -7.62 -24.30
C GLY A 163 -15.79 -6.22 -24.15
N HIS A 164 -14.92 -5.87 -25.09
CA HIS A 164 -14.51 -4.54 -25.54
C HIS A 164 -14.55 -3.35 -24.53
N VAL A 165 -13.48 -3.20 -23.75
CA VAL A 165 -13.07 -1.88 -23.27
C VAL A 165 -11.64 -1.62 -23.76
N ARG A 166 -11.51 -0.73 -24.75
CA ARG A 166 -10.19 -0.26 -25.24
C ARG A 166 -9.63 0.76 -24.24
N PRO A 167 -8.40 0.59 -23.72
CA PRO A 167 -7.76 1.64 -22.92
C PRO A 167 -7.26 2.77 -23.84
N ARG A 168 -7.92 3.95 -23.75
CA ARG A 168 -7.57 5.15 -24.56
C ARG A 168 -6.32 5.92 -24.10
N HIS A 169 -5.54 5.43 -23.13
CA HIS A 169 -4.45 6.21 -22.51
C HIS A 169 -3.01 5.68 -22.70
N ALA A 170 -2.79 4.56 -23.39
CA ALA A 170 -1.43 4.03 -23.58
C ALA A 170 -0.63 4.71 -24.73
N ALA A 171 -1.29 5.45 -25.61
CA ALA A 171 -0.63 6.02 -26.79
C ALA A 171 0.09 7.36 -26.58
N ARG A 172 -0.08 8.03 -25.41
CA ARG A 172 0.51 9.36 -25.17
C ARG A 172 1.90 9.35 -24.52
N ALA A 173 2.30 8.24 -23.90
CA ALA A 173 3.61 8.16 -23.24
C ALA A 173 4.77 7.84 -24.20
N SER A 174 4.50 7.16 -25.32
CA SER A 174 5.52 6.82 -26.32
C SER A 174 5.96 8.01 -27.19
N ALA A 175 5.07 8.97 -27.40
CA ALA A 175 5.35 10.13 -28.27
C ALA A 175 6.17 11.24 -27.59
N ALA A 176 6.29 11.23 -26.25
CA ALA A 176 7.10 12.23 -25.54
C ALA A 176 8.59 11.87 -25.50
N CYS A 177 8.93 10.61 -25.62
CA CYS A 177 10.34 10.17 -25.58
C CYS A 177 11.08 10.36 -26.91
N SER A 178 10.36 10.43 -28.04
CA SER A 178 10.98 10.61 -29.38
C SER A 178 11.24 12.05 -29.78
N ARG A 179 10.84 13.05 -28.98
CA ARG A 179 11.04 14.48 -29.28
C ARG A 179 12.25 15.14 -28.59
N ILE A 180 13.01 14.39 -27.80
CA ILE A 180 14.20 14.90 -27.10
C ILE A 180 15.50 14.45 -27.79
N SER A 181 15.40 13.69 -28.88
CA SER A 181 16.56 13.17 -29.66
C SER A 181 16.70 13.81 -31.06
N ALA A 182 16.23 15.04 -31.24
CA ALA A 182 16.49 15.83 -32.46
C ALA A 182 17.00 17.22 -32.06
#